data_62ce7bd3b436a5e8a0a3c8f46f653a6d
#
_entry.id   62ce7bd3b436a5e8a0a3c8f46f653a6d
#
_cell.length_a   1.000
_cell.length_b   1.000
_cell.length_c   1.000
_cell.angle_alpha   90.00
_cell.angle_beta   90.00
_cell.angle_gamma   90.00
#
_symmetry.space_group_name_H-M   'P 1'
#
loop_
_entity.id
_entity.type
_entity.pdbx_description
1 polymer ?
#
loop_
_entity_poly.entity_id
_entity_poly.type
_entity_poly.pdbx_seq_one_letter_code
_entity_poly.pdbx_strand_id
1 'polypeptide(L)'
;MALSTFKREHIKKNLRNDEYDLVIIGGGITGAGIALDASERGMKVALVEMQDFAQGTSSRSTKLVHGGLRYLKQFQIGVVAETGKERAIVYENGPHVTTPEWMLLPMHKGGTFGKFSTSIGLGMYDRLAGVKKSERKKMLSKKETLAKEPLVKKEGLKGGGYYVEYRTDDARLTIEVMKRAVEKGAEIINYTKSEHFTYDKNQQVNGVNVIDKLTNENYTIKAKKVVNAAGPWVDDVRSGDYARNNKKLRLTKGVHVVIDQSKFPLGQAVYFDTEKDGRMIFAIPREGKAYVGTTDTFYDNIKSSPLTTQEDRDYLIDAINYMFPSVNVTDEDIESTWAGIRPLIYEEGKDPSEISRKDEIWEGKSGLLTIAGGKLTGYRHMAQDIVDLVSKRLKKDYGLTFSPCNTKGLAISGGDVGGSKNFDAFVEQKVDVAKGFGIDEDVARRLASKYGSNVDELFNIAQTSQYHDSKLPLEIYVELVYSIQQEMVYKPNDFLVRRSGKMYFNIKDVLDYKDSIIDIMADMLDYSPAQIEAYTEEVEQAIKEAQHGNNQPAVKE
;
A
#
# COMPACT_ATOMS: atom_id res chain seq x y z
N MET A 1 -19.81 11.75 2.33
CA MET A 1 -19.04 12.48 3.36
C MET A 1 -17.58 12.54 2.93
N ALA A 2 -16.78 13.51 3.40
CA ALA A 2 -15.34 13.57 3.11
C ALA A 2 -14.56 12.94 4.27
N LEU A 3 -13.46 12.25 3.96
CA LEU A 3 -12.49 11.74 4.93
C LEU A 3 -11.57 12.91 5.37
N SER A 4 -12.11 13.84 6.17
CA SER A 4 -11.49 15.12 6.48
C SER A 4 -10.98 15.20 7.92
N THR A 5 -9.78 15.76 8.11
CA THR A 5 -9.23 16.07 9.43
C THR A 5 -10.14 16.98 10.23
N PHE A 6 -10.78 17.95 9.58
CA PHE A 6 -11.72 18.88 10.22
C PHE A 6 -13.01 18.22 10.73
N LYS A 7 -13.32 16.99 10.28
CA LYS A 7 -14.50 16.25 10.75
C LYS A 7 -14.20 15.27 11.88
N ARG A 8 -12.93 15.20 12.34
CA ARG A 8 -12.48 14.22 13.33
C ARG A 8 -13.35 14.19 14.60
N GLU A 9 -13.65 15.35 15.20
CA GLU A 9 -14.47 15.42 16.41
C GLU A 9 -15.93 15.00 16.18
N HIS A 10 -16.46 15.26 15.00
CA HIS A 10 -17.80 14.77 14.63
C HIS A 10 -17.81 13.24 14.51
N ILE A 11 -16.80 12.65 13.87
CA ILE A 11 -16.65 11.20 13.77
C ILE A 11 -16.52 10.58 15.16
N LYS A 12 -15.67 11.12 16.05
CA LYS A 12 -15.53 10.66 17.44
C LYS A 12 -16.86 10.69 18.20
N LYS A 13 -17.66 11.74 18.02
CA LYS A 13 -18.99 11.85 18.63
C LYS A 13 -19.90 10.70 18.17
N ASN A 14 -19.93 10.40 16.87
CA ASN A 14 -20.74 9.31 16.33
C ASN A 14 -20.24 7.95 16.84
N LEU A 15 -18.91 7.71 16.82
CA LEU A 15 -18.30 6.48 17.32
C LEU A 15 -18.66 6.15 18.78
N ARG A 16 -18.90 7.17 19.62
CA ARG A 16 -19.32 7.01 21.02
C ARG A 16 -20.80 6.73 21.19
N ASN A 17 -21.62 7.36 20.37
CA ASN A 17 -23.07 7.40 20.60
C ASN A 17 -23.81 6.31 19.82
N ASP A 18 -23.26 5.85 18.72
CA ASP A 18 -23.91 4.91 17.81
C ASP A 18 -23.50 3.47 18.09
N GLU A 19 -24.36 2.54 17.67
CA GLU A 19 -24.03 1.13 17.56
C GLU A 19 -23.81 0.77 16.09
N TYR A 20 -22.73 0.04 15.81
CA TYR A 20 -22.33 -0.37 14.48
C TYR A 20 -22.69 -1.84 14.22
N ASP A 21 -22.96 -2.19 12.97
CA ASP A 21 -23.07 -3.59 12.57
C ASP A 21 -21.71 -4.25 12.58
N LEU A 22 -20.67 -3.48 12.20
CA LEU A 22 -19.31 -3.94 12.11
C LEU A 22 -18.30 -2.86 12.55
N VAL A 23 -17.42 -3.20 13.49
CA VAL A 23 -16.19 -2.45 13.78
C VAL A 23 -14.98 -3.17 13.20
N ILE A 24 -14.12 -2.44 12.51
CA ILE A 24 -12.90 -2.94 11.90
C ILE A 24 -11.69 -2.32 12.61
N ILE A 25 -10.75 -3.17 13.06
CA ILE A 25 -9.49 -2.76 13.67
C ILE A 25 -8.38 -2.91 12.65
N GLY A 26 -7.78 -1.80 12.23
CA GLY A 26 -6.68 -1.73 11.27
C GLY A 26 -7.03 -1.00 9.98
N GLY A 27 -6.29 0.08 9.70
CA GLY A 27 -6.45 0.98 8.55
C GLY A 27 -5.47 0.70 7.40
N GLY A 28 -5.07 -0.56 7.20
CA GLY A 28 -4.38 -1.02 6.01
C GLY A 28 -5.34 -1.36 4.87
N ILE A 29 -4.80 -1.84 3.74
CA ILE A 29 -5.60 -2.17 2.54
C ILE A 29 -6.69 -3.21 2.80
N THR A 30 -6.44 -4.19 3.70
CA THR A 30 -7.44 -5.20 4.06
C THR A 30 -8.61 -4.57 4.81
N GLY A 31 -8.33 -3.75 5.85
CA GLY A 31 -9.39 -3.04 6.58
C GLY A 31 -10.15 -2.06 5.70
N ALA A 32 -9.46 -1.34 4.81
CA ALA A 32 -10.08 -0.45 3.82
C ALA A 32 -11.04 -1.21 2.89
N GLY A 33 -10.60 -2.36 2.37
CA GLY A 33 -11.44 -3.23 1.54
C GLY A 33 -12.67 -3.74 2.26
N ILE A 34 -12.52 -4.17 3.53
CA ILE A 34 -13.63 -4.63 4.38
C ILE A 34 -14.62 -3.50 4.63
N ALA A 35 -14.12 -2.29 4.95
CA ALA A 35 -14.96 -1.12 5.16
C ALA A 35 -15.77 -0.77 3.91
N LEU A 36 -15.13 -0.81 2.73
CA LEU A 36 -15.79 -0.55 1.46
C LEU A 36 -16.86 -1.61 1.14
N ASP A 37 -16.52 -2.89 1.23
CA ASP A 37 -17.45 -3.96 0.88
C ASP A 37 -18.64 -4.01 1.85
N ALA A 38 -18.41 -3.86 3.14
CA ALA A 38 -19.46 -3.86 4.15
C ALA A 38 -20.39 -2.65 4.02
N SER A 39 -19.85 -1.44 3.83
CA SER A 39 -20.68 -0.23 3.65
C SER A 39 -21.45 -0.23 2.33
N GLU A 40 -20.88 -0.74 1.23
CA GLU A 40 -21.58 -0.92 -0.04
C GLU A 40 -22.75 -1.90 0.07
N ARG A 41 -22.66 -2.90 0.94
CA ARG A 41 -23.76 -3.83 1.23
C ARG A 41 -24.85 -3.24 2.14
N GLY A 42 -24.63 -2.04 2.71
CA GLY A 42 -25.58 -1.33 3.58
C GLY A 42 -25.38 -1.59 5.08
N MET A 43 -24.24 -2.13 5.50
CA MET A 43 -23.87 -2.25 6.91
C MET A 43 -23.47 -0.88 7.47
N LYS A 44 -23.79 -0.60 8.74
CA LYS A 44 -23.25 0.53 9.48
C LYS A 44 -21.85 0.16 9.99
N VAL A 45 -20.83 0.81 9.45
CA VAL A 45 -19.42 0.42 9.60
C VAL A 45 -18.63 1.49 10.31
N ALA A 46 -17.79 1.09 11.29
CA ALA A 46 -16.72 1.90 11.84
C ALA A 46 -15.36 1.24 11.61
N LEU A 47 -14.31 2.05 11.35
CA LEU A 47 -12.94 1.58 11.26
C LEU A 47 -12.03 2.47 12.11
N VAL A 48 -11.18 1.83 12.93
CA VAL A 48 -10.15 2.51 13.72
C VAL A 48 -8.75 2.06 13.34
N GLU A 49 -7.82 3.02 13.26
CA GLU A 49 -6.40 2.79 12.97
C GLU A 49 -5.54 3.49 14.05
N MET A 50 -4.60 2.75 14.63
CA MET A 50 -3.77 3.27 15.73
C MET A 50 -2.71 4.29 15.32
N GLN A 51 -2.37 4.32 14.05
CA GLN A 51 -1.39 5.24 13.45
C GLN A 51 -2.07 6.03 12.33
N ASP A 52 -1.31 6.52 11.33
CA ASP A 52 -1.93 6.97 10.09
C ASP A 52 -2.35 5.78 9.22
N PHE A 53 -3.30 6.00 8.32
CA PHE A 53 -3.74 4.99 7.37
C PHE A 53 -2.58 4.47 6.50
N ALA A 54 -2.62 3.18 6.19
CA ALA A 54 -1.60 2.50 5.40
C ALA A 54 -0.19 2.47 6.03
N GLN A 55 0.04 2.92 7.26
CA GLN A 55 1.38 3.07 7.83
C GLN A 55 2.14 1.75 7.98
N GLY A 56 1.46 0.62 8.10
CA GLY A 56 2.07 -0.71 8.12
C GLY A 56 2.52 -1.18 6.74
N THR A 57 2.23 -2.43 6.41
CA THR A 57 2.62 -3.09 5.15
C THR A 57 2.08 -2.37 3.90
N SER A 58 0.94 -1.68 4.03
CA SER A 58 0.18 -1.09 2.92
C SER A 58 0.78 0.17 2.29
N SER A 59 1.91 0.68 2.80
CA SER A 59 2.73 1.73 2.15
C SER A 59 4.18 1.31 1.94
N ARG A 60 4.53 0.10 2.37
CA ARG A 60 5.92 -0.39 2.40
C ARG A 60 6.13 -1.65 1.56
N SER A 61 5.28 -1.86 0.55
CA SER A 61 5.39 -2.97 -0.40
C SER A 61 6.36 -2.66 -1.55
N THR A 62 6.50 -3.58 -2.49
CA THR A 62 7.24 -3.34 -3.75
C THR A 62 6.46 -2.43 -4.72
N LYS A 63 5.28 -1.93 -4.31
CA LYS A 63 4.40 -1.05 -5.10
C LYS A 63 3.98 -1.68 -6.44
N LEU A 64 3.72 -2.99 -6.39
CA LEU A 64 3.21 -3.78 -7.50
C LEU A 64 1.92 -4.53 -7.12
N VAL A 65 0.95 -4.45 -8.00
CA VAL A 65 -0.22 -5.34 -8.04
C VAL A 65 0.11 -6.44 -9.04
N HIS A 66 0.65 -7.56 -8.55
CA HIS A 66 1.23 -8.59 -9.39
C HIS A 66 0.69 -9.99 -9.08
N GLY A 67 0.61 -10.84 -10.13
CA GLY A 67 0.09 -12.20 -10.03
C GLY A 67 1.06 -13.20 -9.40
N GLY A 68 2.34 -12.80 -9.23
CA GLY A 68 3.35 -13.64 -8.59
C GLY A 68 3.76 -14.85 -9.42
N LEU A 69 4.50 -14.64 -10.50
CA LEU A 69 5.06 -15.68 -11.37
C LEU A 69 5.76 -16.82 -10.59
N ARG A 70 6.31 -16.50 -9.40
CA ARG A 70 6.94 -17.43 -8.46
C ARG A 70 6.00 -18.57 -8.03
N TYR A 71 4.69 -18.33 -7.92
CA TYR A 71 3.73 -19.36 -7.47
C TYR A 71 3.44 -20.42 -8.52
N LEU A 72 3.64 -20.11 -9.80
CA LEU A 72 3.62 -21.13 -10.85
C LEU A 72 4.72 -22.17 -10.65
N LYS A 73 5.90 -21.72 -10.17
CA LYS A 73 7.02 -22.61 -9.84
C LYS A 73 6.69 -23.53 -8.66
N GLN A 74 5.81 -23.08 -7.76
CA GLN A 74 5.32 -23.84 -6.61
C GLN A 74 4.01 -24.61 -6.89
N PHE A 75 3.59 -24.70 -8.17
CA PHE A 75 2.34 -25.34 -8.61
C PHE A 75 1.06 -24.79 -7.93
N GLN A 76 1.07 -23.56 -7.44
CA GLN A 76 -0.08 -22.90 -6.81
C GLN A 76 -0.98 -22.23 -7.87
N ILE A 77 -1.53 -23.04 -8.79
CA ILE A 77 -2.29 -22.57 -9.96
C ILE A 77 -3.53 -21.75 -9.56
N GLY A 78 -4.23 -22.17 -8.50
CA GLY A 78 -5.41 -21.45 -8.00
C GLY A 78 -5.10 -20.03 -7.55
N VAL A 79 -3.99 -19.84 -6.80
CA VAL A 79 -3.55 -18.52 -6.34
C VAL A 79 -3.21 -17.60 -7.51
N VAL A 80 -2.57 -18.12 -8.55
CA VAL A 80 -2.22 -17.35 -9.75
C VAL A 80 -3.47 -16.91 -10.53
N ALA A 81 -4.45 -17.81 -10.69
CA ALA A 81 -5.69 -17.50 -11.39
C ALA A 81 -6.52 -16.44 -10.66
N GLU A 82 -6.64 -16.55 -9.34
CA GLU A 82 -7.36 -15.58 -8.50
C GLU A 82 -6.66 -14.22 -8.51
N THR A 83 -5.35 -14.21 -8.20
CA THR A 83 -4.55 -12.97 -8.18
C THR A 83 -4.54 -12.28 -9.54
N GLY A 84 -4.51 -13.04 -10.63
CA GLY A 84 -4.58 -12.49 -11.99
C GLY A 84 -5.92 -11.82 -12.31
N LYS A 85 -7.02 -12.40 -11.85
CA LYS A 85 -8.35 -11.80 -11.98
C LYS A 85 -8.50 -10.54 -11.14
N GLU A 86 -8.10 -10.59 -9.87
CA GLU A 86 -8.16 -9.44 -8.96
C GLU A 86 -7.29 -8.29 -9.46
N ARG A 87 -6.11 -8.55 -10.02
CA ARG A 87 -5.26 -7.55 -10.66
C ARG A 87 -6.01 -6.73 -11.71
N ALA A 88 -6.74 -7.40 -12.59
CA ALA A 88 -7.51 -6.74 -13.63
C ALA A 88 -8.66 -5.89 -13.07
N ILE A 89 -9.32 -6.38 -12.01
CA ILE A 89 -10.39 -5.64 -11.32
C ILE A 89 -9.82 -4.39 -10.64
N VAL A 90 -8.69 -4.51 -9.94
CA VAL A 90 -8.04 -3.36 -9.26
C VAL A 90 -7.66 -2.28 -10.26
N TYR A 91 -7.13 -2.66 -11.43
CA TYR A 91 -6.82 -1.71 -12.51
C TYR A 91 -8.07 -1.04 -13.08
N GLU A 92 -9.13 -1.81 -13.36
CA GLU A 92 -10.36 -1.26 -13.91
C GLU A 92 -11.06 -0.28 -12.94
N ASN A 93 -11.04 -0.60 -11.65
CA ASN A 93 -11.67 0.20 -10.60
C ASN A 93 -10.85 1.44 -10.19
N GLY A 94 -9.54 1.48 -10.49
CA GLY A 94 -8.64 2.56 -10.08
C GLY A 94 -7.44 2.75 -11.02
N PRO A 95 -7.66 3.12 -12.30
CA PRO A 95 -6.57 3.24 -13.27
C PRO A 95 -5.59 4.39 -12.94
N HIS A 96 -5.99 5.35 -12.13
CA HIS A 96 -5.14 6.45 -11.64
C HIS A 96 -4.13 6.01 -10.56
N VAL A 97 -4.37 4.90 -9.87
CA VAL A 97 -3.47 4.37 -8.84
C VAL A 97 -2.78 3.07 -9.23
N THR A 98 -3.26 2.42 -10.29
CA THR A 98 -2.72 1.14 -10.76
C THR A 98 -2.59 1.18 -12.27
N THR A 99 -1.38 1.05 -12.79
CA THR A 99 -1.07 1.19 -14.22
C THR A 99 -0.28 -0.01 -14.74
N PRO A 100 -0.47 -0.43 -16.02
CA PRO A 100 0.32 -1.51 -16.61
C PRO A 100 1.81 -1.16 -16.62
N GLU A 101 2.64 -2.13 -16.21
CA GLU A 101 4.11 -2.04 -16.20
C GLU A 101 4.70 -3.24 -16.93
N TRP A 102 5.42 -3.00 -18.01
CA TRP A 102 6.09 -4.06 -18.74
C TRP A 102 7.34 -4.51 -17.99
N MET A 103 7.40 -5.79 -17.68
CA MET A 103 8.47 -6.42 -16.91
C MET A 103 9.35 -7.28 -17.81
N LEU A 104 10.64 -7.05 -17.76
CA LEU A 104 11.66 -7.87 -18.42
C LEU A 104 12.21 -8.90 -17.43
N LEU A 105 12.20 -10.17 -17.83
CA LEU A 105 12.78 -11.29 -17.09
C LEU A 105 13.98 -11.83 -17.89
N PRO A 106 15.22 -11.33 -17.67
CA PRO A 106 16.39 -11.83 -18.35
C PRO A 106 16.70 -13.27 -17.95
N MET A 107 17.05 -14.10 -18.92
CA MET A 107 17.35 -15.52 -18.71
C MET A 107 18.84 -15.78 -18.97
N HIS A 108 19.56 -16.16 -17.92
CA HIS A 108 20.99 -16.49 -18.00
C HIS A 108 21.22 -18.01 -17.92
N LYS A 109 22.39 -18.44 -18.39
CA LYS A 109 22.85 -19.85 -18.24
C LYS A 109 23.05 -20.14 -16.75
N GLY A 110 22.37 -21.17 -16.24
CA GLY A 110 22.45 -21.55 -14.82
C GLY A 110 21.52 -20.75 -13.91
N GLY A 111 20.78 -19.74 -14.43
CA GLY A 111 19.82 -18.96 -13.67
C GLY A 111 18.53 -19.72 -13.31
N THR A 112 17.72 -19.08 -12.48
CA THR A 112 16.47 -19.64 -11.92
C THR A 112 15.43 -19.99 -12.99
N PHE A 113 15.43 -19.29 -14.13
CA PHE A 113 14.46 -19.45 -15.21
C PHE A 113 15.09 -19.90 -16.53
N GLY A 114 14.71 -21.08 -17.02
CA GLY A 114 15.06 -21.56 -18.36
C GLY A 114 14.07 -21.07 -19.43
N LYS A 115 14.53 -20.94 -20.69
CA LYS A 115 13.70 -20.41 -21.80
C LYS A 115 12.40 -21.17 -22.01
N PHE A 116 12.42 -22.51 -21.96
CA PHE A 116 11.25 -23.36 -22.16
C PHE A 116 10.28 -23.28 -20.98
N SER A 117 10.76 -23.43 -19.75
CA SER A 117 9.94 -23.36 -18.54
C SER A 117 9.32 -21.98 -18.36
N THR A 118 10.06 -20.90 -18.65
CA THR A 118 9.56 -19.53 -18.64
C THR A 118 8.46 -19.31 -19.67
N SER A 119 8.65 -19.82 -20.89
CA SER A 119 7.62 -19.70 -21.93
C SER A 119 6.31 -20.39 -21.55
N ILE A 120 6.38 -21.60 -21.00
CA ILE A 120 5.21 -22.33 -20.52
C ILE A 120 4.57 -21.58 -19.33
N GLY A 121 5.38 -21.20 -18.32
CA GLY A 121 4.93 -20.52 -17.13
C GLY A 121 4.21 -19.21 -17.44
N LEU A 122 4.80 -18.33 -18.25
CA LEU A 122 4.17 -17.08 -18.67
C LEU A 122 2.93 -17.32 -19.54
N GLY A 123 2.89 -18.39 -20.38
CA GLY A 123 1.69 -18.75 -21.15
C GLY A 123 0.53 -19.25 -20.31
N MET A 124 0.82 -20.02 -19.26
CA MET A 124 -0.18 -20.40 -18.27
C MET A 124 -0.67 -19.17 -17.48
N TYR A 125 0.26 -18.29 -17.10
CA TYR A 125 -0.06 -17.03 -16.43
C TYR A 125 -1.04 -16.19 -17.24
N ASP A 126 -0.75 -15.91 -18.52
CA ASP A 126 -1.62 -15.13 -19.41
C ASP A 126 -3.03 -15.73 -19.51
N ARG A 127 -3.12 -17.06 -19.58
CA ARG A 127 -4.40 -17.77 -19.70
C ARG A 127 -5.20 -17.74 -18.40
N LEU A 128 -4.54 -18.00 -17.26
CA LEU A 128 -5.17 -18.05 -15.95
C LEU A 128 -5.60 -16.66 -15.46
N ALA A 129 -4.78 -15.64 -15.73
CA ALA A 129 -5.05 -14.27 -15.36
C ALA A 129 -6.00 -13.53 -16.33
N GLY A 130 -6.40 -14.16 -17.43
CA GLY A 130 -7.27 -13.53 -18.43
C GLY A 130 -6.65 -12.32 -19.12
N VAL A 131 -5.32 -12.33 -19.33
CA VAL A 131 -4.54 -11.19 -19.85
C VAL A 131 -5.05 -10.76 -21.23
N LYS A 132 -5.25 -9.45 -21.41
CA LYS A 132 -5.66 -8.84 -22.69
C LYS A 132 -4.68 -9.23 -23.81
N LYS A 133 -5.14 -9.38 -25.05
CA LYS A 133 -4.29 -9.78 -26.19
C LYS A 133 -3.08 -8.87 -26.38
N SER A 134 -3.22 -7.57 -26.13
CA SER A 134 -2.16 -6.56 -26.23
C SER A 134 -1.09 -6.69 -25.14
N GLU A 135 -1.43 -7.29 -24.01
CA GLU A 135 -0.57 -7.43 -22.83
C GLU A 135 0.07 -8.82 -22.69
N ARG A 136 -0.19 -9.70 -23.68
CA ARG A 136 0.35 -11.08 -23.64
C ARG A 136 1.85 -11.09 -23.73
N LYS A 137 2.45 -12.05 -23.04
CA LYS A 137 3.90 -12.28 -23.01
C LYS A 137 4.54 -12.31 -24.38
N LYS A 138 5.79 -11.91 -24.44
CA LYS A 138 6.70 -12.08 -25.58
C LYS A 138 7.97 -12.76 -25.11
N MET A 139 8.48 -13.71 -25.89
CA MET A 139 9.79 -14.31 -25.65
C MET A 139 10.79 -13.60 -26.55
N LEU A 140 11.79 -12.99 -25.94
CA LEU A 140 12.79 -12.15 -26.60
C LEU A 140 14.09 -12.95 -26.84
N SER A 141 14.73 -12.72 -27.98
CA SER A 141 16.11 -13.10 -28.22
C SER A 141 17.09 -12.30 -27.34
N LYS A 142 18.35 -12.70 -27.27
CA LYS A 142 19.41 -11.94 -26.60
C LYS A 142 19.49 -10.50 -27.10
N LYS A 143 19.43 -10.28 -28.44
CA LYS A 143 19.48 -8.96 -29.06
C LYS A 143 18.29 -8.09 -28.65
N GLU A 144 17.09 -8.63 -28.70
CA GLU A 144 15.88 -7.92 -28.30
C GLU A 144 15.83 -7.60 -26.80
N THR A 145 16.33 -8.53 -25.95
CA THR A 145 16.46 -8.32 -24.50
C THR A 145 17.37 -7.11 -24.21
N LEU A 146 18.55 -7.08 -24.84
CA LEU A 146 19.49 -5.96 -24.66
C LEU A 146 19.02 -4.66 -25.33
N ALA A 147 18.14 -4.74 -26.32
CA ALA A 147 17.50 -3.54 -26.89
C ALA A 147 16.44 -2.96 -25.95
N LYS A 148 15.80 -3.76 -25.10
CA LYS A 148 14.86 -3.34 -24.06
C LYS A 148 15.58 -2.73 -22.86
N GLU A 149 16.64 -3.41 -22.39
CA GLU A 149 17.45 -2.92 -21.27
C GLU A 149 18.94 -3.22 -21.52
N PRO A 150 19.69 -2.23 -22.02
CA PRO A 150 21.09 -2.39 -22.36
C PRO A 150 22.02 -2.66 -21.19
N LEU A 151 21.60 -2.30 -19.96
CA LEU A 151 22.40 -2.44 -18.73
C LEU A 151 22.47 -3.89 -18.24
N VAL A 152 21.54 -4.75 -18.67
CA VAL A 152 21.49 -6.15 -18.23
C VAL A 152 22.80 -6.88 -18.60
N LYS A 153 23.30 -7.67 -17.65
CA LYS A 153 24.48 -8.54 -17.80
C LYS A 153 24.45 -9.34 -19.10
N LYS A 154 25.46 -9.15 -19.95
CA LYS A 154 25.55 -9.76 -21.29
C LYS A 154 26.10 -11.19 -21.24
N GLU A 155 26.91 -11.50 -20.22
CA GLU A 155 27.51 -12.82 -20.04
C GLU A 155 26.43 -13.86 -19.70
N GLY A 156 26.47 -15.00 -20.40
CA GLY A 156 25.51 -16.07 -20.20
C GLY A 156 24.06 -15.78 -20.61
N LEU A 157 23.73 -14.56 -21.08
CA LEU A 157 22.39 -14.17 -21.47
C LEU A 157 21.88 -14.97 -22.68
N LYS A 158 20.71 -15.62 -22.54
CA LYS A 158 20.05 -16.47 -23.55
C LYS A 158 18.87 -15.76 -24.22
N GLY A 159 18.33 -14.71 -23.63
CA GLY A 159 17.13 -13.98 -24.02
C GLY A 159 16.33 -13.53 -22.81
N GLY A 160 15.08 -13.15 -23.01
CA GLY A 160 14.21 -12.68 -21.93
C GLY A 160 12.75 -13.06 -22.11
N GLY A 161 12.02 -13.16 -21.01
CA GLY A 161 10.57 -13.08 -20.98
C GLY A 161 10.15 -11.62 -20.84
N TYR A 162 9.12 -11.21 -21.57
CA TYR A 162 8.58 -9.84 -21.52
C TYR A 162 7.07 -9.94 -21.31
N TYR A 163 6.57 -9.41 -20.18
CA TYR A 163 5.18 -9.60 -19.75
C TYR A 163 4.71 -8.40 -18.92
N VAL A 164 3.40 -8.26 -18.72
CA VAL A 164 2.80 -7.14 -18.00
C VAL A 164 2.50 -7.53 -16.55
N GLU A 165 2.96 -6.72 -15.63
CA GLU A 165 2.45 -6.59 -14.26
C GLU A 165 1.81 -5.20 -14.11
N TYR A 166 1.34 -4.83 -12.91
CA TYR A 166 0.82 -3.49 -12.68
C TYR A 166 1.59 -2.81 -11.57
N ARG A 167 2.09 -1.61 -11.88
CA ARG A 167 2.63 -0.70 -10.88
C ARG A 167 1.49 -0.04 -10.12
N THR A 168 1.66 0.20 -8.82
CA THR A 168 0.69 0.92 -8.00
C THR A 168 1.40 1.86 -7.03
N ASP A 169 0.67 2.84 -6.52
CA ASP A 169 0.97 3.48 -5.26
C ASP A 169 0.12 2.80 -4.19
N ASP A 170 0.75 1.99 -3.34
CA ASP A 170 0.08 1.14 -2.35
C ASP A 170 -0.64 1.95 -1.26
N ALA A 171 -0.01 3.04 -0.80
CA ALA A 171 -0.63 3.95 0.15
C ALA A 171 -1.84 4.67 -0.49
N ARG A 172 -1.66 5.22 -1.69
CA ARG A 172 -2.72 5.89 -2.45
C ARG A 172 -3.89 4.95 -2.72
N LEU A 173 -3.62 3.71 -3.16
CA LEU A 173 -4.66 2.68 -3.34
C LEU A 173 -5.47 2.47 -2.06
N THR A 174 -4.79 2.35 -0.92
CA THR A 174 -5.45 2.17 0.38
C THR A 174 -6.33 3.37 0.74
N ILE A 175 -5.82 4.59 0.57
CA ILE A 175 -6.55 5.82 0.84
C ILE A 175 -7.78 5.98 -0.07
N GLU A 176 -7.66 5.71 -1.37
CA GLU A 176 -8.78 5.84 -2.31
C GLU A 176 -9.88 4.80 -2.03
N VAL A 177 -9.51 3.58 -1.60
CA VAL A 177 -10.47 2.58 -1.12
C VAL A 177 -11.19 3.06 0.14
N MET A 178 -10.48 3.64 1.11
CA MET A 178 -11.08 4.21 2.33
C MET A 178 -12.01 5.37 2.03
N LYS A 179 -11.61 6.30 1.16
CA LYS A 179 -12.45 7.43 0.75
C LYS A 179 -13.76 6.94 0.15
N ARG A 180 -13.71 5.92 -0.73
CA ARG A 180 -14.93 5.33 -1.28
C ARG A 180 -15.80 4.68 -0.19
N ALA A 181 -15.19 4.04 0.82
CA ALA A 181 -15.95 3.51 1.96
C ALA A 181 -16.66 4.62 2.75
N VAL A 182 -16.01 5.77 2.98
CA VAL A 182 -16.62 6.95 3.63
C VAL A 182 -17.74 7.55 2.76
N GLU A 183 -17.57 7.61 1.44
CA GLU A 183 -18.63 8.01 0.50
C GLU A 183 -19.86 7.08 0.59
N LYS A 184 -19.64 5.79 0.91
CA LYS A 184 -20.69 4.78 1.16
C LYS A 184 -21.22 4.76 2.60
N GLY A 185 -20.77 5.67 3.45
CA GLY A 185 -21.29 5.87 4.80
C GLY A 185 -20.48 5.23 5.93
N ALA A 186 -19.30 4.68 5.66
CA ALA A 186 -18.40 4.22 6.73
C ALA A 186 -17.84 5.40 7.54
N GLU A 187 -17.70 5.23 8.85
CA GLU A 187 -17.00 6.14 9.74
C GLU A 187 -15.60 5.63 10.03
N ILE A 188 -14.60 6.36 9.57
CA ILE A 188 -13.20 5.94 9.57
C ILE A 188 -12.37 6.99 10.29
N ILE A 189 -11.50 6.53 11.21
CA ILE A 189 -10.62 7.42 11.99
C ILE A 189 -9.23 6.80 12.18
N ASN A 190 -8.20 7.63 11.98
CA ASN A 190 -6.81 7.28 12.29
C ASN A 190 -6.42 7.74 13.72
N TYR A 191 -5.20 7.44 14.16
CA TYR A 191 -4.68 7.74 15.50
C TYR A 191 -5.59 7.30 16.65
N THR A 192 -6.37 6.22 16.41
CA THR A 192 -7.30 5.68 17.39
C THR A 192 -6.99 4.18 17.57
N LYS A 193 -6.36 3.84 18.70
CA LYS A 193 -5.88 2.50 19.01
C LYS A 193 -6.92 1.70 19.78
N SER A 194 -7.19 0.47 19.34
CA SER A 194 -7.97 -0.50 20.12
C SER A 194 -7.15 -1.01 21.31
N GLU A 195 -7.75 -1.00 22.51
CA GLU A 195 -7.10 -1.44 23.74
C GLU A 195 -7.70 -2.75 24.26
N HIS A 196 -9.00 -2.80 24.49
CA HIS A 196 -9.69 -3.94 25.07
C HIS A 196 -11.02 -4.18 24.38
N PHE A 197 -11.45 -5.44 24.30
CA PHE A 197 -12.79 -5.79 23.84
C PHE A 197 -13.81 -5.65 24.97
N THR A 198 -15.05 -5.35 24.61
CA THR A 198 -16.20 -5.46 25.50
C THR A 198 -17.01 -6.70 25.13
N TYR A 199 -17.71 -7.27 26.11
CA TYR A 199 -18.41 -8.54 25.95
C TYR A 199 -19.85 -8.43 26.47
N ASP A 200 -20.75 -9.15 25.81
CA ASP A 200 -22.12 -9.30 26.27
C ASP A 200 -22.21 -10.37 27.41
N LYS A 201 -23.44 -10.58 27.90
CA LYS A 201 -23.70 -11.60 28.94
C LYS A 201 -23.38 -13.05 28.53
N ASN A 202 -23.29 -13.31 27.24
CA ASN A 202 -22.93 -14.62 26.66
C ASN A 202 -21.44 -14.71 26.32
N GLN A 203 -20.61 -13.78 26.81
CA GLN A 203 -19.17 -13.70 26.52
C GLN A 203 -18.86 -13.52 25.03
N GLN A 204 -19.79 -12.91 24.26
CA GLN A 204 -19.53 -12.55 22.87
C GLN A 204 -19.06 -11.11 22.78
N VAL A 205 -18.06 -10.84 21.91
CA VAL A 205 -17.56 -9.49 21.67
C VAL A 205 -18.70 -8.62 21.12
N ASN A 206 -18.95 -7.49 21.79
CA ASN A 206 -20.00 -6.53 21.47
C ASN A 206 -19.50 -5.09 21.33
N GLY A 207 -18.19 -4.90 21.23
CA GLY A 207 -17.56 -3.60 21.04
C GLY A 207 -16.08 -3.61 21.39
N VAL A 208 -15.46 -2.43 21.32
CA VAL A 208 -14.05 -2.21 21.60
C VAL A 208 -13.83 -0.90 22.33
N ASN A 209 -13.00 -0.92 23.38
CA ASN A 209 -12.46 0.27 24.01
C ASN A 209 -11.27 0.78 23.21
N VAL A 210 -11.23 2.06 22.93
CA VAL A 210 -10.20 2.70 22.13
C VAL A 210 -9.61 3.90 22.84
N ILE A 211 -8.37 4.23 22.52
CA ILE A 211 -7.70 5.47 22.93
C ILE A 211 -7.38 6.32 21.70
N ASP A 212 -7.81 7.57 21.71
CA ASP A 212 -7.36 8.58 20.75
C ASP A 212 -5.92 9.01 21.10
N LYS A 213 -4.97 8.67 20.24
CA LYS A 213 -3.54 8.92 20.45
C LYS A 213 -3.15 10.40 20.34
N LEU A 214 -4.04 11.24 19.80
CA LEU A 214 -3.79 12.68 19.68
C LEU A 214 -4.22 13.43 20.95
N THR A 215 -5.26 12.97 21.64
CA THR A 215 -5.83 13.61 22.81
C THR A 215 -5.70 12.79 24.11
N ASN A 216 -5.28 11.53 24.01
CA ASN A 216 -5.26 10.52 25.08
C ASN A 216 -6.66 10.24 25.69
N GLU A 217 -7.73 10.52 24.95
CA GLU A 217 -9.09 10.28 25.37
C GLU A 217 -9.50 8.82 25.13
N ASN A 218 -10.08 8.19 26.15
CA ASN A 218 -10.61 6.84 26.07
C ASN A 218 -12.13 6.84 25.84
N TYR A 219 -12.60 5.98 24.94
CA TYR A 219 -14.04 5.78 24.73
C TYR A 219 -14.35 4.36 24.21
N THR A 220 -15.63 3.98 24.25
CA THR A 220 -16.09 2.67 23.78
C THR A 220 -16.87 2.82 22.48
N ILE A 221 -16.59 1.95 21.51
CA ILE A 221 -17.37 1.81 20.27
C ILE A 221 -18.17 0.51 20.39
N LYS A 222 -19.49 0.62 20.29
CA LYS A 222 -20.41 -0.53 20.35
C LYS A 222 -20.59 -1.14 18.97
N ALA A 223 -20.54 -2.47 18.87
CA ALA A 223 -20.70 -3.17 17.61
C ALA A 223 -21.31 -4.56 17.78
N LYS A 224 -22.11 -4.99 16.81
CA LYS A 224 -22.63 -6.36 16.76
C LYS A 224 -21.55 -7.37 16.40
N LYS A 225 -20.58 -6.97 15.54
CA LYS A 225 -19.41 -7.79 15.18
C LYS A 225 -18.15 -6.93 15.13
N VAL A 226 -17.02 -7.55 15.45
CA VAL A 226 -15.70 -6.93 15.39
C VAL A 226 -14.78 -7.78 14.52
N VAL A 227 -14.08 -7.11 13.60
CA VAL A 227 -13.07 -7.73 12.73
C VAL A 227 -11.69 -7.13 13.03
N ASN A 228 -10.74 -8.00 13.34
CA ASN A 228 -9.33 -7.67 13.44
C ASN A 228 -8.67 -7.84 12.06
N ALA A 229 -8.26 -6.73 11.45
CA ALA A 229 -7.53 -6.62 10.19
C ALA A 229 -6.20 -5.87 10.37
N ALA A 230 -5.57 -6.01 11.56
CA ALA A 230 -4.43 -5.21 11.99
C ALA A 230 -3.08 -5.63 11.36
N GLY A 231 -3.07 -6.45 10.31
CA GLY A 231 -1.85 -6.84 9.59
C GLY A 231 -0.77 -7.41 10.51
N PRO A 232 0.45 -6.81 10.59
CA PRO A 232 1.52 -7.30 11.48
C PRO A 232 1.16 -7.33 12.96
N TRP A 233 0.16 -6.57 13.40
CA TRP A 233 -0.31 -6.50 14.80
C TRP A 233 -1.52 -7.39 15.10
N VAL A 234 -1.90 -8.25 14.17
CA VAL A 234 -3.05 -9.16 14.34
C VAL A 234 -2.96 -9.97 15.66
N ASP A 235 -1.78 -10.50 15.99
CA ASP A 235 -1.60 -11.29 17.21
C ASP A 235 -1.64 -10.43 18.47
N ASP A 236 -1.17 -9.17 18.41
CA ASP A 236 -1.24 -8.22 19.52
C ASP A 236 -2.70 -7.90 19.85
N VAL A 237 -3.51 -7.58 18.84
CA VAL A 237 -4.96 -7.35 18.99
C VAL A 237 -5.67 -8.58 19.52
N ARG A 238 -5.36 -9.79 19.00
CA ARG A 238 -5.94 -11.04 19.48
C ARG A 238 -5.52 -11.39 20.91
N SER A 239 -4.35 -10.91 21.36
CA SER A 239 -3.92 -11.15 22.74
C SER A 239 -4.84 -10.50 23.80
N GLY A 240 -5.58 -9.47 23.39
CA GLY A 240 -6.63 -8.83 24.21
C GLY A 240 -7.94 -9.61 24.28
N ASP A 241 -8.11 -10.69 23.50
CA ASP A 241 -9.28 -11.56 23.56
C ASP A 241 -9.00 -12.83 24.41
N TYR A 242 -9.87 -13.12 25.36
CA TYR A 242 -9.74 -14.30 26.22
C TYR A 242 -9.82 -15.64 25.45
N ALA A 243 -10.39 -15.65 24.26
CA ALA A 243 -10.77 -16.84 23.51
C ALA A 243 -9.92 -17.07 22.25
N ARG A 244 -8.66 -16.60 22.23
CA ARG A 244 -7.74 -16.79 21.10
C ARG A 244 -7.43 -18.27 20.84
N ASN A 245 -7.20 -18.63 19.57
CA ASN A 245 -6.70 -19.95 19.16
C ASN A 245 -5.16 -19.96 19.05
N ASN A 246 -4.57 -21.13 18.75
CA ASN A 246 -3.11 -21.32 18.66
C ASN A 246 -2.49 -20.82 17.36
N LYS A 247 -3.27 -20.25 16.43
CA LYS A 247 -2.75 -19.64 15.21
C LYS A 247 -1.91 -18.39 15.54
N LYS A 248 -0.82 -18.19 14.83
CA LYS A 248 0.07 -17.03 15.00
C LYS A 248 0.74 -16.63 13.70
N LEU A 249 1.25 -15.40 13.67
CA LEU A 249 2.04 -14.89 12.56
C LEU A 249 3.52 -15.24 12.72
N ARG A 250 4.20 -15.30 11.59
CA ARG A 250 5.65 -15.19 11.46
C ARG A 250 5.99 -13.99 10.59
N LEU A 251 6.58 -12.99 11.19
CA LEU A 251 6.88 -11.74 10.49
C LEU A 251 8.16 -11.86 9.68
N THR A 252 8.18 -11.27 8.48
CA THR A 252 9.39 -11.10 7.68
C THR A 252 9.54 -9.67 7.20
N LYS A 253 10.79 -9.19 7.16
CA LYS A 253 11.16 -7.87 6.68
C LYS A 253 11.57 -7.92 5.21
N GLY A 254 11.14 -6.94 4.43
CA GLY A 254 11.61 -6.70 3.07
C GLY A 254 12.00 -5.26 2.88
N VAL A 255 13.16 -5.03 2.27
CA VAL A 255 13.78 -3.71 2.11
C VAL A 255 13.87 -3.35 0.65
N HIS A 256 13.72 -2.05 0.37
CA HIS A 256 13.95 -1.45 -0.94
C HIS A 256 14.92 -0.28 -0.82
N VAL A 257 15.74 -0.09 -1.85
CA VAL A 257 16.63 1.06 -2.01
C VAL A 257 16.22 1.86 -3.23
N VAL A 258 16.43 3.18 -3.19
CA VAL A 258 16.13 4.12 -4.27
C VAL A 258 17.41 4.80 -4.71
N ILE A 259 17.64 4.86 -6.01
CA ILE A 259 18.83 5.41 -6.64
C ILE A 259 18.38 6.35 -7.76
N ASP A 260 19.05 7.49 -7.90
CA ASP A 260 18.75 8.43 -8.98
C ASP A 260 19.06 7.82 -10.36
N GLN A 261 18.22 8.09 -11.37
CA GLN A 261 18.43 7.57 -12.71
C GLN A 261 19.65 8.18 -13.43
N SER A 262 20.21 9.29 -12.95
CA SER A 262 21.51 9.78 -13.44
C SER A 262 22.65 8.78 -13.13
N LYS A 263 22.54 8.05 -12.02
CA LYS A 263 23.50 7.00 -11.62
C LYS A 263 23.08 5.63 -12.14
N PHE A 264 21.80 5.26 -11.99
CA PHE A 264 21.25 4.00 -12.48
C PHE A 264 20.18 4.26 -13.53
N PRO A 265 20.55 4.51 -14.82
CA PRO A 265 19.65 4.90 -15.90
C PRO A 265 18.78 3.71 -16.39
N LEU A 266 18.07 3.09 -15.46
CA LEU A 266 17.18 1.97 -15.73
C LEU A 266 16.00 2.45 -16.57
N GLY A 267 15.89 1.97 -17.80
CA GLY A 267 14.81 2.34 -18.73
C GLY A 267 13.63 1.37 -18.74
N GLN A 268 13.83 0.17 -18.21
CA GLN A 268 12.87 -0.93 -18.25
C GLN A 268 12.79 -1.60 -16.88
N ALA A 269 11.58 -1.91 -16.41
CA ALA A 269 11.42 -2.70 -15.21
C ALA A 269 11.96 -4.13 -15.44
N VAL A 270 12.81 -4.62 -14.52
CA VAL A 270 13.51 -5.90 -14.61
C VAL A 270 13.22 -6.75 -13.38
N TYR A 271 12.88 -8.01 -13.59
CA TYR A 271 12.74 -9.03 -12.56
C TYR A 271 13.81 -10.07 -12.74
N PHE A 272 14.74 -10.19 -11.80
CA PHE A 272 15.97 -10.97 -11.98
C PHE A 272 16.37 -11.73 -10.72
N ASP A 273 17.18 -12.79 -10.90
CA ASP A 273 17.74 -13.58 -9.82
C ASP A 273 19.09 -13.03 -9.32
N THR A 274 19.30 -13.09 -8.01
CA THR A 274 20.56 -12.73 -7.38
C THR A 274 21.59 -13.85 -7.52
N GLU A 275 22.87 -13.51 -7.48
CA GLU A 275 23.98 -14.49 -7.50
C GLU A 275 24.05 -15.27 -6.19
N LYS A 276 23.84 -14.58 -5.05
CA LYS A 276 24.08 -15.10 -3.71
C LYS A 276 23.19 -16.29 -3.33
N ASP A 277 21.91 -16.22 -3.64
CA ASP A 277 20.89 -17.18 -3.18
C ASP A 277 19.81 -17.51 -4.23
N GLY A 278 19.94 -16.97 -5.45
CA GLY A 278 18.98 -17.18 -6.54
C GLY A 278 17.59 -16.57 -6.28
N ARG A 279 17.48 -15.69 -5.28
CA ARG A 279 16.24 -14.97 -4.98
C ARG A 279 15.90 -14.00 -6.11
N MET A 280 14.62 -13.86 -6.37
CA MET A 280 14.12 -12.92 -7.37
C MET A 280 13.92 -11.53 -6.78
N ILE A 281 14.48 -10.52 -7.45
CA ILE A 281 14.43 -9.10 -7.08
C ILE A 281 13.87 -8.28 -8.24
N PHE A 282 13.16 -7.21 -7.91
CA PHE A 282 12.67 -6.22 -8.86
C PHE A 282 13.61 -5.01 -8.90
N ALA A 283 13.91 -4.51 -10.10
CA ALA A 283 14.43 -3.16 -10.34
C ALA A 283 13.41 -2.44 -11.21
N ILE A 284 12.90 -1.30 -10.75
CA ILE A 284 11.76 -0.61 -11.39
C ILE A 284 12.07 0.88 -11.52
N PRO A 285 11.96 1.46 -12.74
CA PRO A 285 12.07 2.90 -12.94
C PRO A 285 10.80 3.61 -12.46
N ARG A 286 10.94 4.74 -11.76
CA ARG A 286 9.82 5.56 -11.32
C ARG A 286 10.25 7.01 -11.12
N GLU A 287 9.65 7.95 -11.87
CA GLU A 287 9.76 9.40 -11.61
C GLU A 287 11.21 9.90 -11.50
N GLY A 288 12.08 9.48 -12.41
CA GLY A 288 13.51 9.85 -12.39
C GLY A 288 14.37 9.05 -11.42
N LYS A 289 13.80 8.04 -10.78
CA LYS A 289 14.47 7.11 -9.85
C LYS A 289 14.39 5.68 -10.35
N ALA A 290 15.32 4.85 -9.88
CA ALA A 290 15.24 3.39 -9.94
C ALA A 290 15.14 2.86 -8.52
N TYR A 291 14.11 2.08 -8.20
CA TYR A 291 14.05 1.39 -6.90
C TYR A 291 14.20 -0.10 -7.06
N VAL A 292 14.91 -0.70 -6.11
CA VAL A 292 15.29 -2.11 -6.14
C VAL A 292 14.91 -2.80 -4.84
N GLY A 293 14.34 -3.97 -4.94
CA GLY A 293 13.95 -4.81 -3.79
C GLY A 293 13.31 -6.13 -4.24
N THR A 294 13.23 -7.11 -3.36
CA THR A 294 13.22 -6.92 -1.92
C THR A 294 14.00 -8.03 -1.21
N THR A 295 14.59 -7.72 -0.06
CA THR A 295 15.05 -8.72 0.89
C THR A 295 13.88 -9.50 1.50
N ASP A 296 14.12 -10.57 2.27
CA ASP A 296 13.08 -11.37 2.94
C ASP A 296 13.72 -12.12 4.11
N THR A 297 13.82 -11.46 5.24
CA THR A 297 14.46 -11.96 6.46
C THR A 297 13.43 -12.06 7.58
N PHE A 298 13.55 -13.02 8.50
CA PHE A 298 12.70 -13.07 9.67
C PHE A 298 12.87 -11.80 10.52
N TYR A 299 11.79 -11.36 11.14
CA TYR A 299 11.74 -10.11 11.86
C TYR A 299 11.03 -10.27 13.21
N ASP A 300 11.75 -9.98 14.28
CA ASP A 300 11.28 -10.12 15.66
C ASP A 300 11.42 -8.78 16.46
N ASN A 301 11.62 -7.65 15.75
CA ASN A 301 11.85 -6.34 16.35
C ASN A 301 10.59 -5.43 16.30
N ILE A 302 10.77 -4.13 16.57
CA ILE A 302 9.71 -3.11 16.63
C ILE A 302 8.94 -3.05 15.30
N LYS A 303 7.65 -3.35 15.33
CA LYS A 303 6.78 -3.41 14.14
C LYS A 303 6.45 -2.04 13.56
N SER A 304 6.37 -1.01 14.39
CA SER A 304 5.98 0.35 13.99
C SER A 304 7.03 1.08 13.16
N SER A 305 8.31 0.75 13.36
CA SER A 305 9.44 1.35 12.64
C SER A 305 10.45 0.28 12.19
N PRO A 306 10.11 -0.55 11.20
CA PRO A 306 11.09 -1.44 10.61
C PRO A 306 12.11 -0.62 9.82
N LEU A 307 13.39 -0.83 10.11
CA LEU A 307 14.47 -0.06 9.51
C LEU A 307 15.32 -0.93 8.57
N THR A 308 15.89 -0.27 7.57
CA THR A 308 16.90 -0.84 6.67
C THR A 308 18.22 -0.94 7.42
N THR A 309 18.86 -2.10 7.40
CA THR A 309 20.20 -2.31 7.97
C THR A 309 21.26 -2.19 6.88
N GLN A 310 22.54 -2.05 7.27
CA GLN A 310 23.65 -2.07 6.32
C GLN A 310 23.69 -3.39 5.54
N GLU A 311 23.41 -4.50 6.21
CA GLU A 311 23.37 -5.84 5.60
C GLU A 311 22.30 -5.96 4.49
N ASP A 312 21.13 -5.31 4.68
CA ASP A 312 20.10 -5.21 3.64
C ASP A 312 20.59 -4.40 2.43
N ARG A 313 21.28 -3.27 2.68
CA ARG A 313 21.80 -2.39 1.63
C ARG A 313 22.90 -3.09 0.83
N ASP A 314 23.86 -3.68 1.50
CA ASP A 314 24.95 -4.43 0.87
C ASP A 314 24.41 -5.57 -0.02
N TYR A 315 23.41 -6.32 0.48
CA TYR A 315 22.76 -7.37 -0.29
C TYR A 315 22.11 -6.85 -1.58
N LEU A 316 21.43 -5.71 -1.52
CA LEU A 316 20.78 -5.11 -2.69
C LEU A 316 21.80 -4.48 -3.66
N ILE A 317 22.86 -3.85 -3.15
CA ILE A 317 23.98 -3.32 -3.95
C ILE A 317 24.65 -4.46 -4.73
N ASP A 318 24.98 -5.57 -4.06
CA ASP A 318 25.56 -6.76 -4.69
C ASP A 318 24.66 -7.29 -5.81
N ALA A 319 23.35 -7.38 -5.55
CA ALA A 319 22.38 -7.84 -6.54
C ALA A 319 22.29 -6.91 -7.76
N ILE A 320 22.30 -5.58 -7.55
CA ILE A 320 22.31 -4.58 -8.62
C ILE A 320 23.57 -4.73 -9.47
N ASN A 321 24.75 -4.73 -8.84
CA ASN A 321 26.03 -4.78 -9.53
C ASN A 321 26.25 -6.13 -10.25
N TYR A 322 25.68 -7.22 -9.74
CA TYR A 322 25.67 -8.51 -10.43
C TYR A 322 24.87 -8.48 -11.74
N MET A 323 23.64 -7.95 -11.70
CA MET A 323 22.75 -7.93 -12.88
C MET A 323 23.05 -6.77 -13.83
N PHE A 324 23.53 -5.64 -13.32
CA PHE A 324 23.82 -4.41 -14.07
C PHE A 324 25.28 -3.97 -13.87
N PRO A 325 26.26 -4.77 -14.31
CA PRO A 325 27.68 -4.58 -13.94
C PRO A 325 28.30 -3.27 -14.43
N SER A 326 27.70 -2.61 -15.41
CA SER A 326 28.17 -1.31 -15.90
C SER A 326 27.78 -0.12 -15.02
N VAL A 327 26.84 -0.31 -14.06
CA VAL A 327 26.33 0.80 -13.22
C VAL A 327 27.26 1.09 -12.05
N ASN A 328 27.82 0.03 -11.42
CA ASN A 328 28.74 0.12 -10.29
C ASN A 328 28.18 0.99 -9.15
N VAL A 329 27.02 0.59 -8.61
CA VAL A 329 26.34 1.26 -7.49
C VAL A 329 27.12 1.05 -6.20
N THR A 330 27.20 2.10 -5.39
CA THR A 330 27.78 2.07 -4.03
C THR A 330 26.72 2.51 -3.01
N ASP A 331 27.04 2.42 -1.72
CA ASP A 331 26.17 2.83 -0.64
C ASP A 331 25.83 4.33 -0.69
N GLU A 332 26.75 5.15 -1.16
CA GLU A 332 26.60 6.62 -1.32
C GLU A 332 25.62 7.00 -2.43
N ASP A 333 25.32 6.09 -3.36
CA ASP A 333 24.38 6.30 -4.45
C ASP A 333 22.91 6.06 -4.02
N ILE A 334 22.68 5.56 -2.80
CA ILE A 334 21.36 5.31 -2.27
C ILE A 334 20.80 6.61 -1.68
N GLU A 335 19.78 7.17 -2.32
CA GLU A 335 19.13 8.41 -1.85
C GLU A 335 18.14 8.16 -0.71
N SER A 336 17.44 7.03 -0.76
CA SER A 336 16.46 6.66 0.27
C SER A 336 16.21 5.16 0.31
N THR A 337 15.63 4.71 1.43
CA THR A 337 15.25 3.32 1.65
C THR A 337 13.91 3.23 2.36
N TRP A 338 13.23 2.09 2.22
CA TRP A 338 12.14 1.72 3.12
C TRP A 338 12.15 0.24 3.43
N ALA A 339 11.69 -0.09 4.63
CA ALA A 339 11.49 -1.45 5.08
C ALA A 339 10.02 -1.71 5.40
N GLY A 340 9.50 -2.85 4.96
CA GLY A 340 8.13 -3.29 5.23
C GLY A 340 8.09 -4.66 5.89
N ILE A 341 7.08 -4.89 6.75
CA ILE A 341 6.87 -6.16 7.43
C ILE A 341 5.74 -6.93 6.74
N ARG A 342 5.98 -8.20 6.43
CA ARG A 342 4.98 -9.12 5.90
C ARG A 342 4.41 -9.99 7.02
N PRO A 343 3.10 -9.95 7.26
CA PRO A 343 2.44 -10.81 8.25
C PRO A 343 2.14 -12.19 7.65
N LEU A 344 3.14 -13.07 7.61
CA LEU A 344 2.97 -14.43 7.11
C LEU A 344 2.35 -15.32 8.19
N ILE A 345 1.50 -16.27 7.81
CA ILE A 345 0.94 -17.24 8.76
C ILE A 345 2.02 -18.26 9.08
N TYR A 346 2.26 -18.50 10.37
CA TYR A 346 3.32 -19.41 10.82
C TYR A 346 3.12 -20.83 10.27
N GLU A 347 4.16 -21.39 9.68
CA GLU A 347 4.28 -22.77 9.24
C GLU A 347 5.62 -23.32 9.75
N GLU A 348 5.57 -24.41 10.54
CA GLU A 348 6.76 -24.99 11.16
C GLU A 348 7.76 -25.50 10.10
N GLY A 349 9.05 -25.23 10.31
CA GLY A 349 10.16 -25.74 9.48
C GLY A 349 10.32 -25.08 8.11
N LYS A 350 9.55 -24.04 7.78
CA LYS A 350 9.68 -23.32 6.48
C LYS A 350 10.52 -22.06 6.57
N ASP A 351 11.32 -21.83 5.52
CA ASP A 351 12.02 -20.57 5.31
C ASP A 351 11.03 -19.44 4.88
N PRO A 352 11.39 -18.15 5.08
CA PRO A 352 10.52 -17.00 4.73
C PRO A 352 10.02 -17.04 3.29
N SER A 353 10.85 -17.51 2.36
CA SER A 353 10.50 -17.60 0.95
C SER A 353 9.54 -18.74 0.60
N GLU A 354 9.37 -19.72 1.48
CA GLU A 354 8.56 -20.93 1.30
C GLU A 354 7.19 -20.85 1.96
N ILE A 355 7.03 -19.97 2.98
CA ILE A 355 5.76 -19.80 3.68
C ILE A 355 4.68 -19.34 2.71
N SER A 356 3.52 -19.97 2.78
CA SER A 356 2.34 -19.61 1.98
C SER A 356 1.92 -18.16 2.27
N ARG A 357 1.50 -17.47 1.21
CA ARG A 357 0.93 -16.11 1.31
C ARG A 357 -0.58 -16.12 1.11
N LYS A 358 -1.23 -17.23 1.43
CA LYS A 358 -2.68 -17.29 1.53
C LYS A 358 -3.13 -16.48 2.73
N ASP A 359 -4.30 -15.93 2.62
CA ASP A 359 -5.03 -15.39 3.75
C ASP A 359 -5.81 -16.49 4.46
N GLU A 360 -6.05 -16.28 5.74
CA GLU A 360 -6.94 -17.12 6.56
C GLU A 360 -7.86 -16.24 7.39
N ILE A 361 -9.09 -16.71 7.56
CA ILE A 361 -10.05 -16.12 8.49
C ILE A 361 -10.12 -17.03 9.72
N TRP A 362 -9.87 -16.44 10.89
CA TRP A 362 -9.95 -17.11 12.17
C TRP A 362 -11.11 -16.55 12.99
N GLU A 363 -11.94 -17.42 13.55
CA GLU A 363 -13.04 -17.05 14.44
C GLU A 363 -12.74 -17.57 15.86
N GLY A 364 -12.68 -16.66 16.83
CA GLY A 364 -12.56 -16.99 18.25
C GLY A 364 -13.88 -17.45 18.85
N LYS A 365 -13.84 -18.14 20.00
CA LYS A 365 -15.07 -18.53 20.75
C LYS A 365 -15.87 -17.30 21.23
N SER A 366 -15.20 -16.17 21.39
CA SER A 366 -15.79 -14.86 21.69
C SER A 366 -16.56 -14.24 20.52
N GLY A 367 -16.49 -14.83 19.31
CA GLY A 367 -17.03 -14.25 18.10
C GLY A 367 -16.15 -13.18 17.44
N LEU A 368 -14.94 -12.91 17.99
CA LEU A 368 -13.96 -12.06 17.32
C LEU A 368 -13.52 -12.73 16.03
N LEU A 369 -13.69 -12.01 14.91
CA LEU A 369 -13.20 -12.43 13.59
C LEU A 369 -11.84 -11.81 13.34
N THR A 370 -10.92 -12.57 12.79
CA THR A 370 -9.58 -12.11 12.42
C THR A 370 -9.27 -12.54 11.01
N ILE A 371 -8.76 -11.63 10.19
CA ILE A 371 -8.19 -11.96 8.88
C ILE A 371 -6.69 -11.70 8.89
N ALA A 372 -5.92 -12.68 8.46
CA ALA A 372 -4.45 -12.65 8.50
C ALA A 372 -3.85 -13.16 7.20
N GLY A 373 -2.62 -12.74 6.89
CA GLY A 373 -1.92 -13.12 5.66
C GLY A 373 -2.39 -12.34 4.44
N GLY A 374 -2.32 -12.99 3.27
CA GLY A 374 -2.78 -12.42 2.01
C GLY A 374 -1.78 -11.49 1.32
N LYS A 375 -2.26 -10.82 0.30
CA LYS A 375 -1.49 -9.89 -0.56
C LYS A 375 -2.29 -8.66 -0.90
N LEU A 376 -1.56 -7.57 -1.18
CA LEU A 376 -2.13 -6.32 -1.71
C LEU A 376 -3.08 -6.57 -2.89
N THR A 377 -2.69 -7.38 -3.86
CA THR A 377 -3.50 -7.68 -5.06
C THR A 377 -4.86 -8.29 -4.75
N GLY A 378 -4.95 -9.16 -3.73
CA GLY A 378 -6.16 -9.92 -3.38
C GLY A 378 -7.08 -9.21 -2.38
N TYR A 379 -6.77 -7.97 -1.98
CA TYR A 379 -7.46 -7.28 -0.87
C TYR A 379 -8.99 -7.27 -1.02
N ARG A 380 -9.50 -7.08 -2.23
CA ARG A 380 -10.92 -7.03 -2.51
C ARG A 380 -11.60 -8.37 -2.26
N HIS A 381 -10.98 -9.47 -2.74
CA HIS A 381 -11.49 -10.83 -2.53
C HIS A 381 -11.45 -11.22 -1.05
N MET A 382 -10.34 -10.92 -0.38
CA MET A 382 -10.20 -11.11 1.08
C MET A 382 -11.30 -10.37 1.84
N ALA A 383 -11.59 -9.13 1.45
CA ALA A 383 -12.67 -8.34 2.03
C ALA A 383 -14.04 -8.98 1.78
N GLN A 384 -14.30 -9.42 0.56
CA GLN A 384 -15.54 -10.14 0.22
C GLN A 384 -15.75 -11.37 1.12
N ASP A 385 -14.74 -12.21 1.28
CA ASP A 385 -14.85 -13.47 2.03
C ASP A 385 -15.16 -13.23 3.51
N ILE A 386 -14.48 -12.28 4.14
CA ILE A 386 -14.75 -11.99 5.55
C ILE A 386 -16.09 -11.26 5.75
N VAL A 387 -16.49 -10.37 4.85
CA VAL A 387 -17.79 -9.68 4.93
C VAL A 387 -18.95 -10.64 4.63
N ASP A 388 -18.76 -11.64 3.76
CA ASP A 388 -19.73 -12.74 3.59
C ASP A 388 -19.93 -13.51 4.89
N LEU A 389 -18.84 -13.80 5.64
CA LEU A 389 -18.93 -14.43 6.94
C LEU A 389 -19.63 -13.53 7.97
N VAL A 390 -19.26 -12.25 8.05
CA VAL A 390 -19.92 -11.25 8.92
C VAL A 390 -21.42 -11.19 8.63
N SER A 391 -21.81 -11.06 7.36
CA SER A 391 -23.22 -11.03 6.94
C SER A 391 -23.98 -12.28 7.40
N LYS A 392 -23.35 -13.46 7.23
CA LYS A 392 -23.92 -14.74 7.71
C LYS A 392 -24.09 -14.76 9.23
N ARG A 393 -23.16 -14.23 10.00
CA ARG A 393 -23.24 -14.13 11.46
C ARG A 393 -24.30 -13.14 11.89
N LEU A 394 -24.36 -11.94 11.28
CA LEU A 394 -25.40 -10.93 11.56
C LEU A 394 -26.80 -11.46 11.26
N LYS A 395 -26.97 -12.22 10.18
CA LYS A 395 -28.26 -12.86 9.89
C LYS A 395 -28.63 -13.90 10.94
N LYS A 396 -27.68 -14.75 11.35
CA LYS A 396 -27.92 -15.80 12.37
C LYS A 396 -28.24 -15.21 13.73
N ASP A 397 -27.46 -14.22 14.17
CA ASP A 397 -27.49 -13.76 15.57
C ASP A 397 -28.47 -12.61 15.80
N TYR A 398 -28.79 -11.81 14.75
CA TYR A 398 -29.62 -10.60 14.83
C TYR A 398 -30.76 -10.56 13.81
N GLY A 399 -30.87 -11.52 12.91
CA GLY A 399 -31.88 -11.51 11.83
C GLY A 399 -31.63 -10.49 10.71
N LEU A 400 -30.46 -9.80 10.71
CA LEU A 400 -30.13 -8.77 9.74
C LEU A 400 -29.70 -9.36 8.40
N THR A 401 -30.17 -8.78 7.30
CA THR A 401 -29.86 -9.20 5.93
C THR A 401 -29.26 -8.04 5.15
N PHE A 402 -28.20 -8.28 4.42
CA PHE A 402 -27.47 -7.29 3.63
C PHE A 402 -27.35 -7.72 2.18
N SER A 403 -27.06 -6.78 1.29
CA SER A 403 -26.85 -7.05 -0.13
C SER A 403 -25.62 -7.94 -0.36
N PRO A 404 -25.54 -8.68 -1.47
CA PRO A 404 -24.33 -9.39 -1.84
C PRO A 404 -23.21 -8.41 -2.23
N CYS A 405 -21.95 -8.89 -2.27
CA CYS A 405 -20.81 -8.11 -2.70
C CYS A 405 -20.97 -7.55 -4.12
N ASN A 406 -20.72 -6.26 -4.30
CA ASN A 406 -20.77 -5.55 -5.58
C ASN A 406 -19.44 -4.82 -5.93
N THR A 407 -18.37 -5.05 -5.17
CA THR A 407 -17.11 -4.29 -5.30
C THR A 407 -16.30 -4.63 -6.56
N LYS A 408 -16.67 -5.67 -7.33
CA LYS A 408 -15.99 -6.00 -8.60
C LYS A 408 -16.08 -4.91 -9.66
N GLY A 409 -17.21 -4.23 -9.73
CA GLY A 409 -17.46 -3.16 -10.71
C GLY A 409 -17.56 -1.78 -10.05
N LEU A 410 -17.14 -1.64 -8.80
CA LEU A 410 -17.21 -0.41 -8.06
C LEU A 410 -15.87 0.32 -8.16
N ALA A 411 -15.84 1.45 -8.85
CA ALA A 411 -14.68 2.33 -8.87
C ALA A 411 -14.32 2.77 -7.45
N ILE A 412 -13.03 2.79 -7.13
CA ILE A 412 -12.53 3.44 -5.91
C ILE A 412 -12.64 4.96 -6.06
N SER A 413 -12.45 5.73 -4.98
CA SER A 413 -12.47 7.20 -5.09
C SER A 413 -11.43 7.66 -6.11
N GLY A 414 -11.75 8.64 -6.94
CA GLY A 414 -10.92 9.05 -8.08
C GLY A 414 -11.00 8.14 -9.32
N GLY A 415 -11.61 6.96 -9.21
CA GLY A 415 -11.71 5.99 -10.31
C GLY A 415 -12.89 6.20 -11.27
N ASP A 416 -13.73 7.22 -11.05
CA ASP A 416 -14.89 7.54 -11.89
C ASP A 416 -14.46 8.25 -13.18
N VAL A 417 -13.67 7.55 -14.02
CA VAL A 417 -13.03 8.05 -15.25
C VAL A 417 -13.54 7.33 -16.51
N GLY A 418 -14.61 6.56 -16.38
CA GLY A 418 -15.18 5.78 -17.49
C GLY A 418 -14.42 4.48 -17.78
N GLY A 419 -13.69 3.95 -16.78
CA GLY A 419 -12.89 2.73 -16.85
C GLY A 419 -11.49 2.94 -17.41
N SER A 420 -10.66 1.91 -17.31
CA SER A 420 -9.24 1.97 -17.64
C SER A 420 -8.93 2.36 -19.10
N LYS A 421 -9.82 2.04 -20.03
CA LYS A 421 -9.66 2.36 -21.45
C LYS A 421 -9.78 3.86 -21.77
N ASN A 422 -10.53 4.59 -20.94
CA ASN A 422 -10.80 6.00 -21.15
C ASN A 422 -9.87 6.88 -20.32
N PHE A 423 -8.99 6.31 -19.51
CA PHE A 423 -8.20 7.05 -18.55
C PHE A 423 -7.26 8.06 -19.20
N ASP A 424 -6.55 7.68 -20.26
CA ASP A 424 -5.65 8.62 -20.98
C ASP A 424 -6.43 9.81 -21.58
N ALA A 425 -7.59 9.55 -22.20
CA ALA A 425 -8.46 10.59 -22.73
C ALA A 425 -9.02 11.50 -21.63
N PHE A 426 -9.35 10.92 -20.46
CA PHE A 426 -9.75 11.66 -19.28
C PHE A 426 -8.65 12.60 -18.80
N VAL A 427 -7.39 12.13 -18.70
CA VAL A 427 -6.25 12.94 -18.30
C VAL A 427 -6.06 14.11 -19.23
N GLU A 428 -6.07 13.90 -20.57
CA GLU A 428 -5.95 14.98 -21.56
C GLU A 428 -7.07 16.01 -21.42
N GLN A 429 -8.31 15.57 -21.23
CA GLN A 429 -9.44 16.46 -20.98
C GLN A 429 -9.20 17.33 -19.74
N LYS A 430 -8.64 16.77 -18.65
CA LYS A 430 -8.37 17.52 -17.43
C LYS A 430 -7.21 18.50 -17.60
N VAL A 431 -6.21 18.18 -18.42
CA VAL A 431 -5.15 19.13 -18.82
C VAL A 431 -5.76 20.34 -19.52
N ASP A 432 -6.71 20.13 -20.45
CA ASP A 432 -7.38 21.25 -21.12
C ASP A 432 -8.22 22.11 -20.14
N VAL A 433 -8.91 21.47 -19.19
CA VAL A 433 -9.66 22.17 -18.13
C VAL A 433 -8.71 23.01 -17.27
N ALA A 434 -7.54 22.50 -16.91
CA ALA A 434 -6.56 23.15 -16.05
C ALA A 434 -6.01 24.45 -16.63
N LYS A 435 -6.03 24.64 -17.96
CA LYS A 435 -5.67 25.90 -18.63
C LYS A 435 -6.55 27.07 -18.16
N GLY A 436 -7.83 26.80 -17.93
CA GLY A 436 -8.78 27.80 -17.37
C GLY A 436 -8.45 28.24 -15.95
N PHE A 437 -7.66 27.43 -15.22
CA PHE A 437 -7.16 27.71 -13.87
C PHE A 437 -5.75 28.29 -13.87
N GLY A 438 -5.09 28.46 -15.03
CA GLY A 438 -3.72 28.93 -15.12
C GLY A 438 -2.68 27.92 -14.62
N ILE A 439 -3.02 26.64 -14.57
CA ILE A 439 -2.15 25.55 -14.12
C ILE A 439 -1.32 25.05 -15.30
N ASP A 440 -0.01 24.87 -15.08
CA ASP A 440 0.91 24.30 -16.05
C ASP A 440 0.45 22.90 -16.53
N GLU A 441 0.62 22.60 -17.83
CA GLU A 441 0.13 21.35 -18.45
C GLU A 441 0.76 20.10 -17.82
N ASP A 442 2.05 20.14 -17.50
CA ASP A 442 2.75 18.99 -16.89
C ASP A 442 2.30 18.77 -15.44
N VAL A 443 2.09 19.85 -14.68
CA VAL A 443 1.51 19.78 -13.33
C VAL A 443 0.09 19.22 -13.40
N ALA A 444 -0.75 19.74 -14.29
CA ALA A 444 -2.12 19.29 -14.48
C ALA A 444 -2.18 17.79 -14.85
N ARG A 445 -1.30 17.34 -15.73
CA ARG A 445 -1.19 15.94 -16.15
C ARG A 445 -0.79 15.03 -14.99
N ARG A 446 0.20 15.42 -14.18
CA ARG A 446 0.61 14.65 -12.99
C ARG A 446 -0.52 14.56 -11.97
N LEU A 447 -1.19 15.69 -11.67
CA LEU A 447 -2.32 15.70 -10.74
C LEU A 447 -3.51 14.85 -11.25
N ALA A 448 -3.89 15.00 -12.52
CA ALA A 448 -4.98 14.20 -13.10
C ALA A 448 -4.65 12.71 -13.13
N SER A 449 -3.40 12.36 -13.45
CA SER A 449 -2.94 10.96 -13.45
C SER A 449 -2.92 10.35 -12.05
N LYS A 450 -2.65 11.14 -11.00
CA LYS A 450 -2.55 10.66 -9.61
C LYS A 450 -3.89 10.63 -8.87
N TYR A 451 -4.76 11.62 -9.12
CA TYR A 451 -6.01 11.82 -8.38
C TYR A 451 -7.27 11.42 -9.17
N GLY A 452 -7.14 11.12 -10.47
CA GLY A 452 -8.27 10.75 -11.32
C GLY A 452 -9.40 11.78 -11.25
N SER A 453 -10.64 11.34 -11.07
CA SER A 453 -11.82 12.22 -11.02
C SER A 453 -11.84 13.20 -9.81
N ASN A 454 -10.97 13.01 -8.83
CA ASN A 454 -10.85 13.94 -7.70
C ASN A 454 -10.02 15.19 -8.04
N VAL A 455 -9.38 15.25 -9.21
CA VAL A 455 -8.45 16.33 -9.57
C VAL A 455 -9.10 17.72 -9.62
N ASP A 456 -10.40 17.81 -9.89
CA ASP A 456 -11.12 19.09 -9.93
C ASP A 456 -11.09 19.82 -8.58
N GLU A 457 -11.07 19.07 -7.46
CA GLU A 457 -10.94 19.67 -6.13
C GLU A 457 -9.54 20.29 -5.94
N LEU A 458 -8.48 19.65 -6.46
CA LEU A 458 -7.12 20.20 -6.42
C LEU A 458 -7.01 21.47 -7.28
N PHE A 459 -7.65 21.51 -8.46
CA PHE A 459 -7.69 22.70 -9.30
C PHE A 459 -8.43 23.86 -8.60
N ASN A 460 -9.51 23.58 -7.87
CA ASN A 460 -10.20 24.60 -7.07
C ASN A 460 -9.30 25.13 -5.94
N ILE A 461 -8.54 24.27 -5.25
CA ILE A 461 -7.59 24.69 -4.22
C ILE A 461 -6.52 25.62 -4.81
N ALA A 462 -6.07 25.39 -6.03
CA ALA A 462 -5.09 26.24 -6.73
C ALA A 462 -5.56 27.71 -6.92
N GLN A 463 -6.86 27.97 -6.86
CA GLN A 463 -7.44 29.31 -7.01
C GLN A 463 -7.57 30.06 -5.68
N THR A 464 -7.24 29.46 -4.56
CA THR A 464 -7.33 30.11 -3.25
C THR A 464 -6.22 31.13 -3.05
N SER A 465 -6.50 32.24 -2.38
CA SER A 465 -5.52 33.30 -2.10
C SER A 465 -4.35 32.80 -1.24
N GLN A 466 -4.59 31.82 -0.36
CA GLN A 466 -3.57 31.26 0.53
C GLN A 466 -2.41 30.59 -0.24
N TYR A 467 -2.63 30.14 -1.47
CA TYR A 467 -1.54 29.60 -2.29
C TYR A 467 -0.47 30.66 -2.55
N HIS A 468 -0.87 31.90 -2.89
CA HIS A 468 0.07 32.96 -3.25
C HIS A 468 0.99 33.39 -2.10
N ASP A 469 0.54 33.20 -0.86
CA ASP A 469 1.31 33.46 0.35
C ASP A 469 2.20 32.27 0.75
N SER A 470 1.93 31.08 0.21
CA SER A 470 2.71 29.88 0.46
C SER A 470 4.04 29.94 -0.30
N LYS A 471 5.10 29.45 0.29
CA LYS A 471 6.41 29.29 -0.37
C LYS A 471 6.55 27.95 -1.10
N LEU A 472 5.45 27.21 -1.24
CA LEU A 472 5.44 25.89 -1.85
C LEU A 472 5.21 25.97 -3.37
N PRO A 473 5.81 25.06 -4.17
CA PRO A 473 5.34 24.79 -5.52
C PRO A 473 3.84 24.43 -5.52
N LEU A 474 3.12 24.86 -6.56
CA LEU A 474 1.68 24.65 -6.68
C LEU A 474 1.25 23.20 -6.41
N GLU A 475 1.95 22.26 -7.05
CA GLU A 475 1.65 20.83 -6.91
C GLU A 475 1.71 20.36 -5.45
N ILE A 476 2.76 20.75 -4.72
CA ILE A 476 2.92 20.37 -3.30
C ILE A 476 1.83 21.02 -2.44
N TYR A 477 1.53 22.29 -2.70
CA TYR A 477 0.52 23.02 -1.95
C TYR A 477 -0.87 22.40 -2.10
N VAL A 478 -1.32 22.18 -3.35
CA VAL A 478 -2.66 21.64 -3.58
C VAL A 478 -2.80 20.20 -3.05
N GLU A 479 -1.75 19.38 -3.17
CA GLU A 479 -1.72 18.03 -2.60
C GLU A 479 -1.79 18.06 -1.07
N LEU A 480 -1.07 18.97 -0.41
CA LEU A 480 -1.08 19.12 1.05
C LEU A 480 -2.47 19.51 1.56
N VAL A 481 -3.02 20.60 1.01
CA VAL A 481 -4.34 21.12 1.44
C VAL A 481 -5.43 20.07 1.17
N TYR A 482 -5.42 19.44 -0.01
CA TYR A 482 -6.34 18.37 -0.35
C TYR A 482 -6.25 17.20 0.64
N SER A 483 -5.04 16.80 1.01
CA SER A 483 -4.81 15.68 1.93
C SER A 483 -5.37 15.96 3.34
N ILE A 484 -5.30 17.19 3.82
CA ILE A 484 -5.91 17.63 5.08
C ILE A 484 -7.44 17.61 4.97
N GLN A 485 -7.97 18.13 3.86
CA GLN A 485 -9.43 18.29 3.67
C GLN A 485 -10.13 16.98 3.33
N GLN A 486 -9.47 16.03 2.64
CA GLN A 486 -10.11 14.86 2.03
C GLN A 486 -9.49 13.51 2.40
N GLU A 487 -8.36 13.49 3.16
CA GLU A 487 -7.61 12.25 3.42
C GLU A 487 -7.11 12.11 4.86
N MET A 488 -7.68 12.90 5.77
CA MET A 488 -7.44 12.88 7.21
C MET A 488 -5.96 12.94 7.61
N VAL A 489 -5.16 13.72 6.89
CA VAL A 489 -3.76 14.00 7.25
C VAL A 489 -3.75 14.86 8.51
N TYR A 490 -3.03 14.41 9.53
CA TYR A 490 -2.90 15.12 10.79
C TYR A 490 -1.45 15.51 11.12
N LYS A 491 -0.46 14.69 10.75
CA LYS A 491 0.95 14.96 10.97
C LYS A 491 1.69 15.16 9.64
N PRO A 492 2.78 15.96 9.61
CA PRO A 492 3.56 16.16 8.39
C PRO A 492 4.05 14.86 7.73
N ASN A 493 4.46 13.86 8.50
CA ASN A 493 4.88 12.56 7.99
C ASN A 493 3.74 11.79 7.29
N ASP A 494 2.47 12.05 7.61
CA ASP A 494 1.34 11.45 6.88
C ASP A 494 1.35 11.91 5.43
N PHE A 495 1.59 13.19 5.21
CA PHE A 495 1.71 13.79 3.89
C PHE A 495 2.99 13.36 3.17
N LEU A 496 4.15 13.58 3.80
CA LEU A 496 5.47 13.38 3.18
C LEU A 496 5.71 11.93 2.76
N VAL A 497 5.21 10.96 3.53
CA VAL A 497 5.43 9.52 3.30
C VAL A 497 4.29 8.89 2.51
N ARG A 498 3.02 9.12 2.92
CA ARG A 498 1.87 8.30 2.46
C ARG A 498 0.89 9.01 1.53
N ARG A 499 0.96 10.34 1.40
CA ARG A 499 0.13 11.07 0.43
C ARG A 499 0.94 11.52 -0.78
N SER A 500 2.08 12.18 -0.54
CA SER A 500 2.96 12.62 -1.63
C SER A 500 3.95 11.55 -2.09
N GLY A 501 4.43 10.68 -1.19
CA GLY A 501 5.49 9.69 -1.45
C GLY A 501 6.89 10.30 -1.57
N LYS A 502 7.03 11.62 -1.35
CA LYS A 502 8.28 12.37 -1.58
C LYS A 502 9.42 11.92 -0.67
N MET A 503 9.12 11.43 0.54
CA MET A 503 10.15 10.91 1.46
C MET A 503 11.02 9.83 0.81
N TYR A 504 10.47 9.05 -0.14
CA TYR A 504 11.23 7.97 -0.79
C TYR A 504 11.62 8.29 -2.23
N PHE A 505 10.77 9.01 -3.00
CA PHE A 505 11.00 9.21 -4.42
C PHE A 505 11.47 10.62 -4.79
N ASN A 506 11.43 11.57 -3.86
CA ASN A 506 11.97 12.90 -4.04
C ASN A 506 12.35 13.52 -2.69
N ILE A 507 13.34 12.94 -2.04
CA ILE A 507 13.83 13.39 -0.73
C ILE A 507 14.31 14.84 -0.76
N LYS A 508 14.77 15.33 -1.93
CA LYS A 508 15.19 16.72 -2.11
C LYS A 508 14.03 17.70 -1.85
N ASP A 509 12.84 17.43 -2.39
CA ASP A 509 11.66 18.27 -2.11
C ASP A 509 11.31 18.28 -0.62
N VAL A 510 11.52 17.15 0.08
CA VAL A 510 11.30 17.08 1.53
C VAL A 510 12.27 18.01 2.26
N LEU A 511 13.56 17.95 1.92
CA LEU A 511 14.58 18.80 2.51
C LEU A 511 14.36 20.29 2.23
N ASP A 512 13.92 20.62 1.00
CA ASP A 512 13.70 22.00 0.58
C ASP A 512 12.42 22.61 1.18
N TYR A 513 11.36 21.82 1.41
CA TYR A 513 10.01 22.35 1.71
C TYR A 513 9.40 21.88 3.05
N LYS A 514 10.06 21.01 3.83
CA LYS A 514 9.52 20.48 5.09
C LYS A 514 9.03 21.56 6.07
N ASP A 515 9.81 22.63 6.22
CA ASP A 515 9.48 23.71 7.16
C ASP A 515 8.21 24.45 6.71
N SER A 516 8.11 24.81 5.42
CA SER A 516 6.90 25.44 4.86
C SER A 516 5.67 24.52 4.95
N ILE A 517 5.86 23.21 4.80
CA ILE A 517 4.77 22.22 4.96
C ILE A 517 4.31 22.20 6.43
N ILE A 518 5.24 22.18 7.38
CA ILE A 518 4.91 22.19 8.81
C ILE A 518 4.19 23.48 9.19
N ASP A 519 4.67 24.64 8.70
CA ASP A 519 4.06 25.95 8.96
C ASP A 519 2.60 25.99 8.46
N ILE A 520 2.34 25.57 7.22
CA ILE A 520 0.97 25.54 6.66
C ILE A 520 0.08 24.57 7.45
N MET A 521 0.59 23.41 7.83
CA MET A 521 -0.18 22.46 8.64
C MET A 521 -0.46 23.03 10.04
N ALA A 522 0.50 23.72 10.64
CA ALA A 522 0.32 24.37 11.93
C ALA A 522 -0.79 25.43 11.89
N ASP A 523 -0.82 26.25 10.84
CA ASP A 523 -1.86 27.27 10.65
C ASP A 523 -3.23 26.62 10.39
N MET A 524 -3.29 25.56 9.57
CA MET A 524 -4.57 24.92 9.21
C MET A 524 -5.16 24.07 10.33
N LEU A 525 -4.33 23.50 11.20
CA LEU A 525 -4.71 22.51 12.21
C LEU A 525 -4.52 23.03 13.66
N ASP A 526 -4.20 24.31 13.82
CA ASP A 526 -4.03 24.98 15.11
C ASP A 526 -3.00 24.24 16.02
N TYR A 527 -1.81 23.90 15.48
CA TYR A 527 -0.79 23.23 16.26
C TYR A 527 -0.26 24.11 17.40
N SER A 528 -0.16 23.56 18.59
CA SER A 528 0.57 24.19 19.68
C SER A 528 2.08 24.24 19.39
N PRO A 529 2.83 25.16 20.02
CA PRO A 529 4.30 25.20 19.88
C PRO A 529 4.98 23.86 20.18
N ALA A 530 4.51 23.12 21.17
CA ALA A 530 5.02 21.80 21.52
C ALA A 530 4.73 20.75 20.42
N GLN A 531 3.61 20.85 19.74
CA GLN A 531 3.32 19.96 18.59
C GLN A 531 4.19 20.29 17.38
N ILE A 532 4.45 21.58 17.11
CA ILE A 532 5.35 21.98 16.03
C ILE A 532 6.74 21.41 16.27
N GLU A 533 7.30 21.57 17.48
CA GLU A 533 8.59 21.03 17.87
C GLU A 533 8.63 19.50 17.70
N ALA A 534 7.68 18.78 18.28
CA ALA A 534 7.61 17.32 18.22
C ALA A 534 7.45 16.79 16.78
N TYR A 535 6.63 17.45 15.93
CA TYR A 535 6.45 17.01 14.55
C TYR A 535 7.64 17.35 13.65
N THR A 536 8.36 18.44 13.96
CA THR A 536 9.64 18.75 13.32
C THR A 536 10.68 17.66 13.60
N GLU A 537 10.80 17.26 14.87
CA GLU A 537 11.68 16.15 15.27
C GLU A 537 11.27 14.81 14.59
N GLU A 538 9.97 14.50 14.54
CA GLU A 538 9.47 13.31 13.84
C GLU A 538 9.84 13.32 12.33
N VAL A 539 9.81 14.48 11.67
CA VAL A 539 10.19 14.63 10.26
C VAL A 539 11.70 14.45 10.08
N GLU A 540 12.50 15.10 10.92
CA GLU A 540 13.97 14.97 10.88
C GLU A 540 14.41 13.52 11.11
N GLN A 541 13.78 12.83 12.05
CA GLN A 541 14.05 11.42 12.30
C GLN A 541 13.67 10.56 11.10
N ALA A 542 12.50 10.80 10.48
CA ALA A 542 12.06 10.07 9.30
C ALA A 542 13.00 10.29 8.10
N ILE A 543 13.54 11.50 7.91
CA ILE A 543 14.56 11.79 6.89
C ILE A 543 15.82 10.96 7.13
N LYS A 544 16.34 10.96 8.37
CA LYS A 544 17.52 10.16 8.73
C LYS A 544 17.31 8.68 8.49
N GLU A 545 16.15 8.15 8.88
CA GLU A 545 15.78 6.75 8.66
C GLU A 545 15.66 6.40 7.17
N ALA A 546 15.08 7.29 6.36
CA ALA A 546 14.97 7.11 4.93
C ALA A 546 16.36 7.12 4.24
N GLN A 547 17.25 8.05 4.59
CA GLN A 547 18.54 8.20 3.93
C GLN A 547 19.60 7.19 4.39
N HIS A 548 19.65 6.91 5.70
CA HIS A 548 20.75 6.16 6.28
C HIS A 548 20.35 4.80 6.86
N GLY A 549 19.05 4.52 6.98
CA GLY A 549 18.59 3.34 7.70
C GLY A 549 18.99 3.39 9.19
N ASN A 550 19.23 2.23 9.79
CA ASN A 550 19.74 2.14 11.16
C ASN A 550 21.05 1.35 11.20
N ASN A 551 22.14 2.01 11.53
CA ASN A 551 23.43 1.38 11.74
C ASN A 551 23.58 0.80 13.17
N GLN A 552 22.55 0.90 14.02
CA GLN A 552 22.58 0.30 15.35
C GLN A 552 22.03 -1.13 15.33
N PRO A 553 22.64 -2.06 16.09
CA PRO A 553 22.07 -3.37 16.28
C PRO A 553 20.70 -3.23 16.96
N ALA A 554 19.74 -4.03 16.49
CA ALA A 554 18.37 -4.01 17.01
C ALA A 554 18.34 -4.13 18.52
N VAL A 555 17.75 -3.16 19.20
CA VAL A 555 17.44 -3.26 20.63
C VAL A 555 16.32 -4.28 20.78
N LYS A 556 16.61 -5.40 21.43
CA LYS A 556 15.57 -6.37 21.85
C LYS A 556 14.81 -5.75 23.02
N GLU A 557 13.53 -5.49 22.85
CA GLU A 557 12.59 -5.26 23.95
C GLU A 557 12.21 -6.57 24.64
#